data_98cd188033fe4600c99d4511a70faa99
#
_entry.id   98cd188033fe4600c99d4511a70faa99
#
_cell.length_a   1.000
_cell.length_b   1.000
_cell.length_c   1.000
_cell.angle_alpha   90.00
_cell.angle_beta   90.00
_cell.angle_gamma   90.00
#
_symmetry.space_group_name_H-M   'P 1'
#
loop_
_entity.id
_entity.type
_entity.pdbx_description
1 polymer ?
#
loop_
_entity_poly.entity_id
_entity_poly.type
_entity_poly.pdbx_seq_one_letter_code
_entity_poly.pdbx_strand_id
1 'polypeptide(L)'
;KPCANIIAGYDDEKFFSVEGFCIKIIRHWRVIDWCLYDVNSNNSNGVWTKDQLIKVENKVKPTLTTATTTRKDLCADDNTCSAFVSLIGEATDDCTDSTLLKWTFAIDFDNNNSIDVNGTGKVASGTYRTGTHRVRWSVTDACGNTATGDQIFQIRDCKVPSPVCRTGLITVVMATNGMVT
;
A
#
# COMPACT_ATOMS: atom_id res chain seq x y z
N LYS A 1 -24.94 -58.25 15.32
CA LYS A 1 -24.37 -56.92 15.49
C LYS A 1 -24.89 -56.08 14.34
N PRO A 2 -25.45 -54.90 14.57
CA PRO A 2 -25.76 -54.01 13.46
C PRO A 2 -24.43 -53.68 12.72
N CYS A 3 -24.46 -53.85 11.41
CA CYS A 3 -23.39 -53.40 10.56
C CYS A 3 -23.33 -51.87 10.66
N ALA A 4 -22.15 -51.30 10.84
CA ALA A 4 -21.91 -49.89 10.70
C ALA A 4 -20.55 -49.74 10.00
N ASN A 5 -20.58 -49.20 8.80
CA ASN A 5 -19.38 -48.86 8.01
C ASN A 5 -19.48 -47.41 7.54
N ILE A 6 -19.01 -46.52 8.39
CA ILE A 6 -19.22 -45.07 8.24
C ILE A 6 -17.95 -44.46 7.64
N ILE A 7 -18.11 -43.71 6.57
CA ILE A 7 -17.06 -42.84 5.96
C ILE A 7 -17.58 -41.41 5.97
N ALA A 8 -16.72 -40.49 6.39
CA ALA A 8 -16.98 -39.06 6.33
C ALA A 8 -16.00 -38.40 5.36
N GLY A 9 -16.53 -37.49 4.56
CA GLY A 9 -15.76 -36.61 3.67
C GLY A 9 -16.31 -35.20 3.70
N TYR A 10 -15.60 -34.26 3.16
CA TYR A 10 -16.06 -32.88 3.00
C TYR A 10 -15.50 -32.23 1.75
N ASP A 11 -16.21 -31.18 1.26
CA ASP A 11 -15.76 -30.24 0.26
C ASP A 11 -15.81 -28.83 0.83
N ASP A 12 -14.82 -27.99 0.51
CA ASP A 12 -14.70 -26.62 1.01
C ASP A 12 -14.97 -25.62 -0.10
N GLU A 13 -15.98 -24.78 0.08
CA GLU A 13 -16.21 -23.57 -0.71
C GLU A 13 -15.59 -22.37 0.01
N LYS A 14 -14.62 -21.69 -0.64
CA LYS A 14 -13.82 -20.61 -0.04
C LYS A 14 -14.18 -19.26 -0.63
N PHE A 15 -14.45 -18.29 0.24
CA PHE A 15 -14.72 -16.89 -0.09
C PHE A 15 -13.64 -16.01 0.53
N PHE A 16 -12.98 -15.20 -0.30
CA PHE A 16 -11.92 -14.30 0.11
C PHE A 16 -12.45 -12.86 0.24
N SER A 17 -11.80 -12.05 1.07
CA SER A 17 -12.11 -10.62 1.25
C SER A 17 -13.56 -10.35 1.65
N VAL A 18 -14.09 -11.13 2.60
CA VAL A 18 -15.41 -10.90 3.19
C VAL A 18 -15.25 -9.90 4.33
N GLU A 19 -16.12 -8.88 4.37
CA GLU A 19 -16.08 -7.86 5.42
C GLU A 19 -15.99 -8.46 6.83
N GLY A 20 -14.93 -8.07 7.56
CA GLY A 20 -14.65 -8.55 8.92
C GLY A 20 -13.96 -9.90 9.03
N PHE A 21 -13.60 -10.56 7.92
CA PHE A 21 -12.89 -11.85 7.93
C PHE A 21 -11.97 -11.99 6.73
N CYS A 22 -10.80 -12.61 6.92
CA CYS A 22 -9.86 -12.91 5.83
C CYS A 22 -10.44 -13.90 4.84
N ILE A 23 -10.98 -15.00 5.37
CA ILE A 23 -11.53 -16.10 4.59
C ILE A 23 -12.77 -16.62 5.31
N LYS A 24 -13.83 -16.79 4.56
CA LYS A 24 -15.01 -17.53 4.95
C LYS A 24 -15.01 -18.85 4.22
N ILE A 25 -15.14 -19.96 4.92
CA ILE A 25 -15.23 -21.28 4.33
C ILE A 25 -16.58 -21.88 4.69
N ILE A 26 -17.31 -22.36 3.70
CA ILE A 26 -18.47 -23.21 3.90
C ILE A 26 -18.00 -24.63 3.62
N ARG A 27 -17.95 -25.45 4.65
CA ARG A 27 -17.57 -26.84 4.57
C ARG A 27 -18.82 -27.71 4.48
N HIS A 28 -18.97 -28.41 3.37
CA HIS A 28 -20.07 -29.32 3.10
C HIS A 28 -19.66 -30.73 3.55
N TRP A 29 -20.09 -31.12 4.72
CA TRP A 29 -19.88 -32.47 5.23
C TRP A 29 -20.81 -33.47 4.58
N ARG A 30 -20.28 -34.64 4.23
CA ARG A 30 -21.03 -35.80 3.78
C ARG A 30 -20.59 -37.04 4.57
N VAL A 31 -21.53 -37.69 5.21
CA VAL A 31 -21.31 -38.95 5.94
C VAL A 31 -22.11 -40.03 5.27
N ILE A 32 -21.50 -41.16 5.01
CA ILE A 32 -22.13 -42.33 4.37
C ILE A 32 -21.96 -43.54 5.28
N ASP A 33 -23.06 -44.20 5.63
CA ASP A 33 -23.05 -45.53 6.19
C ASP A 33 -23.32 -46.52 5.08
N TRP A 34 -22.26 -47.23 4.65
CA TRP A 34 -22.33 -48.18 3.56
C TRP A 34 -23.24 -49.40 3.83
N CYS A 35 -23.59 -49.67 5.10
CA CYS A 35 -24.53 -50.71 5.45
C CYS A 35 -26.00 -50.31 5.22
N LEU A 36 -26.26 -49.01 5.17
CA LEU A 36 -27.59 -48.46 4.95
C LEU A 36 -27.73 -47.82 3.56
N TYR A 37 -26.62 -47.53 2.91
CA TYR A 37 -26.59 -46.86 1.61
C TYR A 37 -27.04 -47.82 0.51
N ASP A 38 -28.08 -47.43 -0.23
CA ASP A 38 -28.56 -48.13 -1.42
C ASP A 38 -28.51 -47.20 -2.61
N VAL A 39 -27.63 -47.50 -3.56
CA VAL A 39 -27.42 -46.74 -4.81
C VAL A 39 -28.66 -46.75 -5.71
N ASN A 40 -29.54 -47.75 -5.60
CA ASN A 40 -30.76 -47.89 -6.40
C ASN A 40 -31.99 -47.27 -5.75
N SER A 41 -31.84 -46.79 -4.52
CA SER A 41 -32.91 -46.14 -3.76
C SER A 41 -32.89 -44.64 -4.01
N ASN A 42 -34.01 -44.05 -4.40
CA ASN A 42 -34.20 -42.61 -4.44
C ASN A 42 -34.25 -41.97 -3.04
N ASN A 43 -34.18 -42.77 -1.99
CA ASN A 43 -34.07 -42.32 -0.59
C ASN A 43 -32.62 -42.20 -0.21
N SER A 44 -32.25 -41.07 0.38
CA SER A 44 -30.91 -40.79 0.93
C SER A 44 -30.62 -41.58 2.23
N ASN A 45 -31.15 -42.82 2.35
CA ASN A 45 -30.88 -43.66 3.50
C ASN A 45 -29.38 -43.94 3.61
N GLY A 46 -28.84 -43.72 4.79
CA GLY A 46 -27.40 -43.89 5.03
C GLY A 46 -26.51 -42.74 4.55
N VAL A 47 -27.09 -41.62 4.10
CA VAL A 47 -26.34 -40.41 3.73
C VAL A 47 -26.81 -39.22 4.57
N TRP A 48 -25.90 -38.58 5.24
CA TRP A 48 -26.15 -37.31 5.97
C TRP A 48 -25.24 -36.23 5.45
N THR A 49 -25.79 -35.04 5.30
CA THR A 49 -25.07 -33.84 4.89
C THR A 49 -25.23 -32.74 5.93
N LYS A 50 -24.19 -31.94 6.14
CA LYS A 50 -24.22 -30.80 7.06
C LYS A 50 -23.25 -29.74 6.59
N ASP A 51 -23.69 -28.50 6.58
CA ASP A 51 -22.83 -27.34 6.31
C ASP A 51 -22.25 -26.81 7.62
N GLN A 52 -20.95 -26.53 7.59
CA GLN A 52 -20.22 -25.88 8.65
C GLN A 52 -19.63 -24.59 8.14
N LEU A 53 -19.97 -23.47 8.81
CA LEU A 53 -19.34 -22.18 8.54
C LEU A 53 -18.09 -22.04 9.37
N ILE A 54 -16.95 -21.85 8.69
CA ILE A 54 -15.64 -21.58 9.29
C ILE A 54 -15.25 -20.15 8.91
N LYS A 55 -14.91 -19.34 9.89
CA LYS A 55 -14.41 -17.98 9.74
C LYS A 55 -12.95 -17.95 10.15
N VAL A 56 -12.09 -17.45 9.27
CA VAL A 56 -10.68 -17.25 9.56
C VAL A 56 -10.44 -15.77 9.79
N GLU A 57 -9.98 -15.41 10.97
CA GLU A 57 -9.63 -14.04 11.35
C GLU A 57 -8.10 -13.92 11.37
N ASN A 58 -7.58 -12.82 10.86
CA ASN A 58 -6.23 -12.34 11.08
C ASN A 58 -6.30 -10.93 11.68
N LYS A 59 -5.52 -10.67 12.71
CA LYS A 59 -5.41 -9.37 13.41
C LYS A 59 -4.03 -8.75 13.24
N VAL A 60 -3.15 -9.39 12.50
CA VAL A 60 -1.82 -8.89 12.17
C VAL A 60 -1.95 -7.87 11.04
N LYS A 61 -1.33 -6.72 11.21
CA LYS A 61 -1.32 -5.68 10.19
C LYS A 61 -0.21 -5.93 9.19
N PRO A 62 -0.35 -5.48 7.93
CA PRO A 62 0.76 -5.47 6.99
C PRO A 62 1.99 -4.75 7.55
N THR A 63 3.16 -5.23 7.18
CA THR A 63 4.43 -4.58 7.51
C THR A 63 4.90 -3.77 6.31
N LEU A 64 4.96 -2.45 6.47
CA LEU A 64 5.52 -1.55 5.45
C LEU A 64 7.03 -1.75 5.36
N THR A 65 7.50 -2.08 4.17
CA THR A 65 8.93 -2.18 3.83
C THR A 65 9.42 -0.97 3.05
N THR A 66 8.49 -0.12 2.58
CA THR A 66 8.82 1.18 2.00
C THR A 66 9.67 1.96 2.99
N ALA A 67 10.88 2.32 2.55
CA ALA A 67 11.82 3.00 3.42
C ALA A 67 11.22 4.30 3.95
N THR A 68 11.09 4.37 5.27
CA THR A 68 10.80 5.62 6.01
C THR A 68 11.99 6.59 5.97
N THR A 69 13.02 6.26 5.17
CA THR A 69 14.25 7.03 5.07
C THR A 69 14.01 8.35 4.35
N THR A 70 14.36 9.43 5.03
CA THR A 70 14.45 10.76 4.44
C THR A 70 15.50 10.72 3.30
N ARG A 71 15.05 10.81 2.05
CA ARG A 71 15.94 11.03 0.91
C ARG A 71 16.31 12.51 0.87
N LYS A 72 17.59 12.83 1.09
CA LYS A 72 18.03 14.23 1.25
C LYS A 72 18.67 14.87 0.02
N ASP A 73 18.98 14.14 -1.04
CA ASP A 73 19.93 14.60 -2.06
C ASP A 73 19.39 14.50 -3.49
N LEU A 74 18.13 14.91 -3.68
CA LEU A 74 17.56 15.06 -5.02
C LEU A 74 17.76 16.49 -5.48
N CYS A 75 18.49 16.67 -6.60
CA CYS A 75 18.65 17.96 -7.24
C CYS A 75 17.48 18.24 -8.17
N ALA A 76 16.98 19.45 -8.15
CA ALA A 76 16.01 19.93 -9.12
C ALA A 76 16.66 20.11 -10.49
N ASP A 77 15.84 19.98 -11.55
CA ASP A 77 16.21 20.39 -12.89
C ASP A 77 16.41 21.92 -12.96
N ASP A 78 17.47 22.35 -13.68
CA ASP A 78 17.89 23.74 -13.76
C ASP A 78 16.84 24.69 -14.34
N ASN A 79 15.90 24.17 -15.12
CA ASN A 79 14.92 24.99 -15.83
C ASN A 79 13.54 25.03 -15.14
N THR A 80 13.23 23.99 -14.40
CA THR A 80 11.87 23.82 -13.84
C THR A 80 11.81 23.95 -12.31
N CYS A 81 12.96 23.99 -11.62
CA CYS A 81 13.07 23.94 -10.16
C CYS A 81 12.27 22.77 -9.55
N SER A 82 12.25 21.65 -10.26
CA SER A 82 11.53 20.44 -9.86
C SER A 82 12.30 19.19 -10.25
N ALA A 83 11.98 18.05 -9.64
CA ALA A 83 12.56 16.76 -10.00
C ALA A 83 11.48 15.69 -10.05
N PHE A 84 11.63 14.72 -10.95
CA PHE A 84 10.83 13.51 -10.93
C PHE A 84 11.31 12.58 -9.82
N VAL A 85 10.38 12.14 -8.98
CA VAL A 85 10.67 11.21 -7.88
C VAL A 85 9.85 9.94 -8.05
N SER A 86 10.54 8.80 -8.09
CA SER A 86 9.87 7.49 -8.09
C SER A 86 9.54 7.10 -6.64
N LEU A 87 8.26 7.03 -6.34
CA LEU A 87 7.71 6.70 -5.03
C LEU A 87 6.75 5.53 -5.18
N ILE A 88 7.17 4.37 -4.67
CA ILE A 88 6.41 3.13 -4.75
C ILE A 88 6.29 2.55 -3.35
N GLY A 89 5.06 2.28 -2.93
CA GLY A 89 4.77 1.62 -1.66
C GLY A 89 5.07 0.12 -1.74
N GLU A 90 5.73 -0.41 -0.72
CA GLU A 90 6.03 -1.82 -0.57
C GLU A 90 5.65 -2.29 0.84
N ALA A 91 4.99 -3.44 0.91
CA ALA A 91 4.62 -4.06 2.18
C ALA A 91 4.54 -5.59 2.01
N THR A 92 4.65 -6.27 3.12
CA THR A 92 4.42 -7.71 3.25
C THR A 92 3.37 -7.97 4.31
N ASP A 93 2.66 -9.07 4.18
CA ASP A 93 1.69 -9.55 5.17
C ASP A 93 1.83 -11.06 5.37
N ASP A 94 1.41 -11.58 6.52
CA ASP A 94 1.53 -12.99 6.84
C ASP A 94 0.45 -13.87 6.21
N CYS A 95 -0.71 -13.29 5.88
CA CYS A 95 -1.87 -13.99 5.33
C CYS A 95 -2.34 -13.45 3.98
N THR A 96 -2.02 -12.21 3.62
CA THR A 96 -2.47 -11.57 2.39
C THR A 96 -1.32 -11.46 1.40
N ASP A 97 -1.51 -12.03 0.22
CA ASP A 97 -0.53 -11.84 -0.86
C ASP A 97 -0.34 -10.35 -1.18
N SER A 98 0.90 -9.96 -1.44
CA SER A 98 1.29 -8.56 -1.69
C SER A 98 0.53 -7.91 -2.85
N THR A 99 0.03 -8.72 -3.81
CA THR A 99 -0.78 -8.26 -4.94
C THR A 99 -2.22 -7.93 -4.56
N LEU A 100 -2.70 -8.46 -3.44
CA LEU A 100 -4.04 -8.26 -2.91
C LEU A 100 -4.12 -7.15 -1.87
N LEU A 101 -2.98 -6.62 -1.43
CA LEU A 101 -2.93 -5.48 -0.52
C LEU A 101 -3.55 -4.24 -1.16
N LYS A 102 -4.43 -3.58 -0.43
CA LYS A 102 -5.09 -2.33 -0.87
C LYS A 102 -4.29 -1.14 -0.38
N TRP A 103 -3.95 -0.25 -1.31
CA TRP A 103 -3.11 0.90 -1.05
C TRP A 103 -3.85 2.21 -1.25
N THR A 104 -3.55 3.15 -0.37
CA THR A 104 -3.84 4.58 -0.54
C THR A 104 -2.63 5.38 -0.11
N PHE A 105 -2.52 6.61 -0.62
CA PHE A 105 -1.48 7.54 -0.20
C PHE A 105 -2.04 8.96 -0.05
N ALA A 106 -1.37 9.75 0.77
CA ALA A 106 -1.63 11.16 0.95
C ALA A 106 -0.32 11.93 0.82
N ILE A 107 -0.30 12.99 0.01
CA ILE A 107 0.88 13.83 -0.23
C ILE A 107 0.67 15.18 0.46
N ASP A 108 1.71 15.60 1.15
CA ASP A 108 1.87 16.91 1.78
C ASP A 108 3.12 17.54 1.14
N PHE A 109 2.90 18.53 0.25
CA PHE A 109 3.95 19.06 -0.61
C PHE A 109 5.00 19.93 0.08
N ASP A 110 4.73 20.43 1.26
CA ASP A 110 5.64 21.26 2.03
C ASP A 110 5.86 20.77 3.45
N ASN A 111 5.38 19.55 3.72
CA ASN A 111 5.51 18.88 5.01
C ASN A 111 4.98 19.74 6.17
N ASN A 112 3.87 20.44 5.94
CA ASN A 112 3.23 21.34 6.91
C ASN A 112 2.12 20.68 7.73
N ASN A 113 1.88 19.37 7.54
CA ASN A 113 0.82 18.54 8.10
C ASN A 113 -0.58 18.77 7.50
N SER A 114 -0.66 19.53 6.40
CA SER A 114 -1.86 19.63 5.56
C SER A 114 -1.72 18.69 4.37
N ILE A 115 -2.76 17.92 4.08
CA ILE A 115 -2.76 17.04 2.93
C ILE A 115 -3.21 17.80 1.70
N ASP A 116 -2.37 17.82 0.67
CA ASP A 116 -2.64 18.50 -0.61
C ASP A 116 -3.28 17.55 -1.62
N VAL A 117 -2.85 16.27 -1.64
CA VAL A 117 -3.31 15.29 -2.61
C VAL A 117 -3.55 13.95 -1.93
N ASN A 118 -4.66 13.31 -2.26
CA ASN A 118 -4.94 11.92 -1.92
C ASN A 118 -4.99 11.08 -3.19
N GLY A 119 -4.49 9.84 -3.10
CA GLY A 119 -4.49 8.89 -4.20
C GLY A 119 -4.74 7.47 -3.76
N THR A 120 -5.06 6.63 -4.73
CA THR A 120 -5.24 5.19 -4.57
C THR A 120 -4.15 4.42 -5.30
N GLY A 121 -3.78 3.26 -4.78
CA GLY A 121 -2.70 2.43 -5.32
C GLY A 121 -1.37 2.71 -4.61
N LYS A 122 -0.35 1.96 -5.02
CA LYS A 122 0.99 1.97 -4.42
C LYS A 122 2.01 2.88 -5.12
N VAL A 123 1.57 3.71 -6.07
CA VAL A 123 2.47 4.57 -6.86
C VAL A 123 2.08 6.02 -6.64
N ALA A 124 2.95 6.77 -5.96
CA ALA A 124 2.88 8.21 -5.76
C ALA A 124 3.97 8.97 -6.53
N SER A 125 4.57 8.29 -7.54
CA SER A 125 5.62 8.88 -8.37
C SER A 125 5.12 10.09 -9.13
N GLY A 126 5.94 11.14 -9.22
CA GLY A 126 5.56 12.38 -9.89
C GLY A 126 6.69 13.40 -9.89
N THR A 127 6.39 14.58 -10.43
CA THR A 127 7.28 15.73 -10.43
C THR A 127 6.97 16.64 -9.25
N TYR A 128 7.95 16.86 -8.41
CA TYR A 128 7.87 17.65 -7.19
C TYR A 128 8.80 18.86 -7.29
N ARG A 129 8.38 20.01 -6.77
CA ARG A 129 9.17 21.24 -6.72
C ARG A 129 10.27 21.15 -5.66
N THR A 130 11.20 22.12 -5.67
CA THR A 130 12.15 22.29 -4.57
C THR A 130 11.41 22.47 -3.24
N GLY A 131 11.87 21.77 -2.19
CA GLY A 131 11.23 21.77 -0.88
C GLY A 131 11.32 20.40 -0.20
N THR A 132 10.73 20.31 0.99
CA THR A 132 10.57 19.06 1.72
C THR A 132 9.15 18.57 1.56
N HIS A 133 8.99 17.32 1.17
CA HIS A 133 7.71 16.70 0.90
C HIS A 133 7.53 15.46 1.77
N ARG A 134 6.28 15.13 2.08
CA ARG A 134 5.92 13.90 2.80
C ARG A 134 4.86 13.14 2.01
N VAL A 135 5.05 11.83 1.89
CA VAL A 135 4.02 10.90 1.46
C VAL A 135 3.68 9.99 2.63
N ARG A 136 2.42 10.00 3.03
CA ARG A 136 1.85 9.05 3.98
C ARG A 136 1.23 7.90 3.22
N TRP A 137 1.77 6.72 3.42
CA TRP A 137 1.26 5.48 2.89
C TRP A 137 0.26 4.84 3.85
N SER A 138 -0.78 4.25 3.31
CA SER A 138 -1.72 3.41 4.04
C SER A 138 -1.93 2.12 3.25
N VAL A 139 -1.73 0.99 3.89
CA VAL A 139 -1.90 -0.33 3.30
C VAL A 139 -2.83 -1.16 4.15
N THR A 140 -3.81 -1.80 3.51
CA THR A 140 -4.83 -2.61 4.17
C THR A 140 -4.81 -4.02 3.58
N ASP A 141 -4.80 -5.02 4.45
CA ASP A 141 -4.86 -6.44 4.10
C ASP A 141 -6.29 -6.88 3.70
N ALA A 142 -6.44 -8.16 3.34
CA ALA A 142 -7.73 -8.75 3.00
C ALA A 142 -8.67 -8.86 4.22
N CYS A 143 -8.14 -8.79 5.43
CA CYS A 143 -8.84 -8.90 6.70
C CYS A 143 -9.34 -7.55 7.23
N GLY A 144 -8.91 -6.44 6.62
CA GLY A 144 -9.23 -5.07 7.03
C GLY A 144 -8.23 -4.46 8.01
N ASN A 145 -7.13 -5.13 8.33
CA ASN A 145 -6.09 -4.53 9.18
C ASN A 145 -5.28 -3.54 8.36
N THR A 146 -5.04 -2.35 8.90
CA THR A 146 -4.36 -1.26 8.20
C THR A 146 -3.08 -0.87 8.91
N ALA A 147 -2.02 -0.71 8.14
CA ALA A 147 -0.75 -0.11 8.55
C ALA A 147 -0.53 1.21 7.80
N THR A 148 0.11 2.17 8.47
CA THR A 148 0.46 3.46 7.89
C THR A 148 1.94 3.77 8.14
N GLY A 149 2.55 4.53 7.23
CA GLY A 149 3.93 4.98 7.37
C GLY A 149 4.19 6.21 6.52
N ASP A 150 5.11 7.06 6.97
CA ASP A 150 5.49 8.29 6.30
C ASP A 150 6.84 8.13 5.61
N GLN A 151 6.95 8.63 4.37
CA GLN A 151 8.18 8.77 3.62
C GLN A 151 8.43 10.24 3.37
N ILE A 152 9.56 10.76 3.87
CA ILE A 152 9.95 12.16 3.71
C ILE A 152 11.11 12.24 2.73
N PHE A 153 11.05 13.19 1.80
CA PHE A 153 12.13 13.47 0.84
C PHE A 153 12.28 14.96 0.61
N GLN A 154 13.47 15.37 0.19
CA GLN A 154 13.81 16.75 -0.06
C GLN A 154 14.38 16.92 -1.46
N ILE A 155 13.88 17.92 -2.19
CA ILE A 155 14.41 18.37 -3.46
C ILE A 155 15.10 19.70 -3.24
N ARG A 156 16.35 19.81 -3.64
CA ARG A 156 17.20 20.99 -3.48
C ARG A 156 17.52 21.61 -4.83
N ASP A 157 17.66 22.92 -4.84
CA ASP A 157 18.39 23.58 -5.91
C ASP A 157 19.88 23.35 -5.71
N CYS A 158 20.47 22.51 -6.58
CA CYS A 158 21.90 22.20 -6.53
C CYS A 158 22.72 23.09 -7.47
N LYS A 159 22.09 24.05 -8.15
CA LYS A 159 22.76 24.94 -9.07
C LYS A 159 23.63 25.94 -8.30
N VAL A 160 24.90 25.93 -8.58
CA VAL A 160 25.82 26.92 -8.06
C VAL A 160 25.54 28.22 -8.79
N PRO A 161 25.26 29.34 -8.08
CA PRO A 161 25.13 30.65 -8.73
C PRO A 161 26.36 30.94 -9.56
N SER A 162 26.19 31.11 -10.87
CA SER A 162 27.30 31.56 -11.73
C SER A 162 27.43 33.07 -11.56
N PRO A 163 28.57 33.56 -11.06
CA PRO A 163 28.82 34.98 -11.01
C PRO A 163 28.86 35.54 -12.45
N VAL A 164 27.91 36.41 -12.78
CA VAL A 164 27.93 37.11 -14.05
C VAL A 164 28.85 38.32 -13.90
N CYS A 165 30.06 38.20 -14.43
CA CYS A 165 30.91 39.39 -14.61
C CYS A 165 30.26 40.30 -15.67
N ARG A 166 29.82 41.46 -15.29
CA ARG A 166 29.43 42.48 -16.26
C ARG A 166 30.67 42.96 -16.99
N THR A 167 30.82 42.50 -18.22
CA THR A 167 31.83 43.07 -19.15
C THR A 167 31.24 44.36 -19.72
N GLY A 168 31.68 45.45 -19.22
CA GLY A 168 31.29 46.78 -19.73
C GLY A 168 31.92 47.90 -18.91
N LEU A 169 32.14 49.01 -19.56
CA LEU A 169 32.62 50.24 -18.89
C LEU A 169 31.58 50.70 -17.89
N ILE A 170 31.90 50.69 -16.61
CA ILE A 170 31.08 51.31 -15.59
C ILE A 170 31.61 52.71 -15.37
N THR A 171 30.88 53.71 -15.85
CA THR A 171 31.20 55.11 -15.60
C THR A 171 30.58 55.49 -14.23
N VAL A 172 31.47 55.76 -13.29
CA VAL A 172 31.06 56.23 -11.95
C VAL A 172 31.30 57.71 -11.90
N VAL A 173 30.29 58.49 -11.69
CA VAL A 173 30.41 59.96 -11.47
C VAL A 173 30.72 60.17 -10.02
N MET A 174 31.84 60.80 -9.73
CA MET A 174 32.17 61.20 -8.36
C MET A 174 31.51 62.57 -8.09
N ALA A 175 30.82 62.63 -6.99
CA ALA A 175 30.31 63.90 -6.47
C ALA A 175 31.45 64.81 -6.00
N THR A 176 31.27 66.09 -5.94
CA THR A 176 32.27 67.06 -5.54
C THR A 176 32.85 66.83 -4.15
N ASN A 177 32.25 66.02 -3.34
CA ASN A 177 32.72 65.54 -2.03
C ASN A 177 33.58 64.26 -2.06
N GLY A 178 33.89 63.71 -3.25
CA GLY A 178 34.69 62.50 -3.41
C GLY A 178 33.96 61.20 -3.13
N MET A 179 32.64 61.20 -2.88
CA MET A 179 31.84 59.98 -2.69
C MET A 179 31.21 59.50 -3.99
N VAL A 180 31.11 58.19 -4.10
CA VAL A 180 30.42 57.50 -5.19
C VAL A 180 28.96 57.40 -4.87
N THR A 181 28.08 57.86 -5.75
CA THR A 181 26.63 57.70 -5.66
C THR A 181 26.14 56.62 -6.60
#